data_aba81c82684ee6e1b41e4cfd7f3a2829
#
_entry.id   aba81c82684ee6e1b41e4cfd7f3a2829
#
_cell.length_a   1.000
_cell.length_b   1.000
_cell.length_c   1.000
_cell.angle_alpha   90.00
_cell.angle_beta   90.00
_cell.angle_gamma   90.00
#
_symmetry.space_group_name_H-M   'P 1'
#
loop_
_entity.id
_entity.type
_entity.pdbx_description
1 polymer ?
#
loop_
_entity_poly.entity_id
_entity_poly.type
_entity_poly.pdbx_seq_one_letter_code
_entity_poly.pdbx_strand_id
1 'polypeptide(L)'
;MKVLAIGAHYDDIEIGCGGSLIKHIDAGNEIFFGITSSDEYRTGDIMVRYKEQIASAEILGIEGFMIHRFSYHDEAHDIIGMLDEIQPDTIFTHHEFDTHQDHRRASIIGQAVGRSRTTTTLFYDSGSSYNFNPNVFSMIEYEKKCKLMECFKSQIEFGAVNIDIIKKKNEHWATLLTEKPLTYAEGFMSRKMIYEV
;
A
#
# COMPACT_ATOMS: atom_id res chain seq x y z
N MET A 1 -0.20 -17.39 -3.53
CA MET A 1 -1.07 -16.32 -4.06
C MET A 1 -0.19 -15.18 -4.55
N LYS A 2 -0.65 -14.45 -5.55
CA LYS A 2 -0.01 -13.22 -6.02
C LYS A 2 -0.72 -12.01 -5.41
N VAL A 3 0.02 -11.14 -4.77
CA VAL A 3 -0.46 -9.93 -4.14
C VAL A 3 0.14 -8.72 -4.83
N LEU A 4 -0.69 -7.83 -5.31
CA LEU A 4 -0.26 -6.57 -5.91
C LEU A 4 -0.59 -5.41 -4.97
N ALA A 5 0.42 -4.66 -4.53
CA ALA A 5 0.24 -3.43 -3.79
C ALA A 5 0.50 -2.23 -4.71
N ILE A 6 -0.47 -1.32 -4.81
CA ILE A 6 -0.41 -0.15 -5.69
C ILE A 6 -0.37 1.10 -4.82
N GLY A 7 0.73 1.84 -4.90
CA GLY A 7 0.91 3.18 -4.34
C GLY A 7 0.94 4.24 -5.44
N ALA A 8 0.66 5.48 -5.08
CA ALA A 8 0.93 6.61 -5.96
C ALA A 8 2.42 6.95 -5.93
N HIS A 9 2.98 7.08 -4.75
CA HIS A 9 4.36 7.46 -4.50
C HIS A 9 5.13 6.38 -3.75
N TYR A 10 6.42 6.58 -3.66
CA TYR A 10 7.28 5.80 -2.77
C TYR A 10 6.95 6.15 -1.32
N ASP A 11 6.63 5.17 -0.49
CA ASP A 11 6.18 5.18 0.91
C ASP A 11 4.71 4.82 1.14
N ASP A 12 3.80 5.11 0.23
CA ASP A 12 2.35 4.91 0.38
C ASP A 12 1.97 3.47 0.75
N ILE A 13 2.62 2.50 0.10
CA ILE A 13 2.35 1.07 0.29
C ILE A 13 2.69 0.66 1.73
N GLU A 14 3.85 1.07 2.22
CA GLU A 14 4.32 0.74 3.56
C GLU A 14 3.46 1.41 4.62
N ILE A 15 3.04 2.66 4.38
CA ILE A 15 2.11 3.38 5.27
C ILE A 15 0.75 2.68 5.30
N GLY A 16 0.21 2.34 4.12
CA GLY A 16 -1.15 1.83 3.97
C GLY A 16 -1.33 0.38 4.38
N CYS A 17 -0.41 -0.51 3.96
CA CYS A 17 -0.57 -1.96 4.08
C CYS A 17 0.71 -2.75 4.41
N GLY A 18 1.81 -2.08 4.78
CA GLY A 18 3.11 -2.72 5.01
C GLY A 18 3.07 -3.87 6.03
N GLY A 19 2.31 -3.74 7.10
CA GLY A 19 2.15 -4.81 8.10
C GLY A 19 1.41 -6.03 7.56
N SER A 20 0.41 -5.83 6.71
CA SER A 20 -0.31 -6.92 6.02
C SER A 20 0.55 -7.59 4.97
N LEU A 21 1.40 -6.83 4.26
CA LEU A 21 2.34 -7.40 3.30
C LEU A 21 3.36 -8.33 3.97
N ILE A 22 3.88 -7.96 5.15
CA ILE A 22 4.74 -8.85 5.94
C ILE A 22 4.05 -10.20 6.21
N LYS A 23 2.78 -10.18 6.58
CA LYS A 23 2.03 -11.43 6.81
C LYS A 23 1.86 -12.26 5.52
N HIS A 24 1.68 -11.60 4.38
CA HIS A 24 1.64 -12.30 3.09
C HIS A 24 2.99 -12.95 2.75
N ILE A 25 4.11 -12.26 3.01
CA ILE A 25 5.46 -12.82 2.84
C ILE A 25 5.65 -14.02 3.77
N ASP A 26 5.33 -13.88 5.05
CA ASP A 26 5.43 -14.96 6.05
C ASP A 26 4.57 -16.19 5.65
N ALA A 27 3.50 -15.98 4.88
CA ALA A 27 2.65 -17.03 4.32
C ALA A 27 3.14 -17.59 2.96
N GLY A 28 4.27 -17.12 2.44
CA GLY A 28 4.86 -17.59 1.18
C GLY A 28 4.17 -17.05 -0.08
N ASN A 29 3.48 -15.92 0.01
CA ASN A 29 2.85 -15.27 -1.13
C ASN A 29 3.86 -14.41 -1.91
N GLU A 30 3.70 -14.30 -3.21
CA GLU A 30 4.49 -13.40 -4.06
C GLU A 30 3.92 -12.00 -4.01
N ILE A 31 4.76 -11.00 -3.76
CA ILE A 31 4.35 -9.59 -3.67
C ILE A 31 4.90 -8.80 -4.86
N PHE A 32 4.04 -8.01 -5.49
CA PHE A 32 4.38 -7.08 -6.55
C PHE A 32 4.00 -5.66 -6.14
N PHE A 33 4.84 -4.69 -6.50
CA PHE A 33 4.55 -3.28 -6.31
C PHE A 33 4.24 -2.60 -7.63
N GLY A 34 3.24 -1.71 -7.62
CA GLY A 34 2.93 -0.78 -8.69
C GLY A 34 2.97 0.65 -8.18
N ILE A 35 3.96 1.45 -8.59
CA ILE A 35 4.08 2.87 -8.20
C ILE A 35 3.65 3.72 -9.38
N THR A 36 2.51 4.42 -9.26
CA THR A 36 1.83 5.05 -10.40
C THR A 36 2.23 6.50 -10.68
N SER A 37 3.02 7.12 -9.80
CA SER A 37 3.55 8.48 -9.94
C SER A 37 4.97 8.52 -9.38
N SER A 38 5.84 7.63 -9.90
CA SER A 38 7.21 7.44 -9.40
C SER A 38 8.16 8.61 -9.72
N ASP A 39 7.73 9.56 -10.53
CA ASP A 39 8.46 10.76 -10.95
C ASP A 39 8.04 12.01 -10.16
N GLU A 40 7.26 11.89 -9.09
CA GLU A 40 6.92 12.99 -8.21
C GLU A 40 8.18 13.53 -7.51
N TYR A 41 8.45 14.83 -7.65
CA TYR A 41 9.68 15.49 -7.19
C TYR A 41 9.48 16.57 -6.12
N ARG A 42 8.22 16.91 -5.78
CA ARG A 42 7.91 18.02 -4.84
C ARG A 42 8.41 17.76 -3.43
N THR A 43 8.52 16.50 -3.05
CA THR A 43 8.95 16.08 -1.71
C THR A 43 10.38 15.54 -1.69
N GLY A 44 11.20 15.88 -2.68
CA GLY A 44 12.62 15.56 -2.66
C GLY A 44 13.19 14.97 -3.95
N ASP A 45 14.40 14.46 -3.85
CA ASP A 45 15.12 13.83 -4.97
C ASP A 45 14.54 12.45 -5.27
N ILE A 46 14.06 12.25 -6.50
CA ILE A 46 13.46 11.00 -6.98
C ILE A 46 14.40 9.81 -6.79
N MET A 47 15.70 9.98 -7.01
CA MET A 47 16.67 8.89 -6.89
C MET A 47 16.91 8.50 -5.43
N VAL A 48 16.84 9.46 -4.50
CA VAL A 48 16.88 9.17 -3.06
C VAL A 48 15.64 8.36 -2.67
N ARG A 49 14.46 8.85 -3.02
CA ARG A 49 13.18 8.17 -2.72
C ARG A 49 13.12 6.75 -3.33
N TYR A 50 13.61 6.60 -4.56
CA TYR A 50 13.69 5.28 -5.19
C TYR A 50 14.60 4.31 -4.42
N LYS A 51 15.76 4.76 -3.94
CA LYS A 51 16.66 3.93 -3.11
C LYS A 51 16.01 3.57 -1.78
N GLU A 52 15.25 4.47 -1.18
CA GLU A 52 14.48 4.22 0.04
C GLU A 52 13.41 3.14 -0.19
N GLN A 53 12.72 3.20 -1.34
CA GLN A 53 11.75 2.17 -1.74
C GLN A 53 12.42 0.80 -1.95
N ILE A 54 13.58 0.76 -2.59
CA ILE A 54 14.35 -0.49 -2.76
C ILE A 54 14.76 -1.05 -1.40
N ALA A 55 15.23 -0.22 -0.47
CA ALA A 55 15.62 -0.67 0.87
C ALA A 55 14.42 -1.27 1.64
N SER A 56 13.23 -0.67 1.51
CA SER A 56 12.01 -1.23 2.09
C SER A 56 11.60 -2.56 1.44
N ALA A 57 11.67 -2.63 0.10
CA ALA A 57 11.37 -3.84 -0.66
C ALA A 57 12.33 -5.01 -0.31
N GLU A 58 13.61 -4.72 -0.10
CA GLU A 58 14.61 -5.72 0.33
C GLU A 58 14.28 -6.33 1.70
N ILE A 59 13.77 -5.53 2.65
CA ILE A 59 13.29 -6.04 3.94
C ILE A 59 12.14 -7.03 3.76
N LEU A 60 11.29 -6.79 2.76
CA LEU A 60 10.18 -7.67 2.37
C LEU A 60 10.62 -8.86 1.50
N GLY A 61 11.88 -8.92 1.08
CA GLY A 61 12.36 -9.95 0.16
C GLY A 61 11.81 -9.79 -1.27
N ILE A 62 11.36 -8.58 -1.63
CA ILE A 62 10.83 -8.27 -2.97
C ILE A 62 12.00 -7.93 -3.89
N GLU A 63 12.13 -8.67 -4.98
CA GLU A 63 13.18 -8.42 -5.98
C GLU A 63 12.83 -7.21 -6.87
N GLY A 64 13.86 -6.50 -7.35
CA GLY A 64 13.67 -5.26 -8.11
C GLY A 64 12.79 -5.38 -9.36
N PHE A 65 12.77 -6.55 -10.03
CA PHE A 65 11.91 -6.79 -11.20
C PHE A 65 10.41 -6.92 -10.83
N MET A 66 10.09 -7.12 -9.56
CA MET A 66 8.72 -7.16 -9.06
C MET A 66 8.18 -5.76 -8.70
N ILE A 67 8.98 -4.70 -8.90
CA ILE A 67 8.61 -3.31 -8.66
C ILE A 67 8.38 -2.61 -10.00
N HIS A 68 7.10 -2.43 -10.35
CA HIS A 68 6.69 -1.71 -11.54
C HIS A 68 6.56 -0.21 -11.22
N ARG A 69 7.22 0.64 -12.00
CA ARG A 69 7.24 2.08 -11.80
C ARG A 69 6.73 2.80 -13.03
N PHE A 70 5.84 3.71 -12.83
CA PHE A 70 5.19 4.49 -13.89
C PHE A 70 5.31 5.98 -13.59
N SER A 71 5.40 6.79 -14.66
CA SER A 71 5.26 8.23 -14.57
C SER A 71 3.79 8.60 -14.36
N TYR A 72 3.55 9.75 -13.71
CA TYR A 72 2.20 10.33 -13.67
C TYR A 72 1.64 10.58 -15.08
N HIS A 73 2.49 10.79 -16.07
CA HIS A 73 2.12 11.06 -17.46
C HIS A 73 1.86 9.82 -18.31
N ASP A 74 2.18 8.62 -17.79
CA ASP A 74 1.85 7.38 -18.49
C ASP A 74 0.34 7.19 -18.56
N GLU A 75 -0.14 6.63 -19.68
CA GLU A 75 -1.56 6.40 -19.86
C GLU A 75 -2.07 5.32 -18.87
N ALA A 76 -3.16 5.62 -18.19
CA ALA A 76 -3.73 4.71 -17.18
C ALA A 76 -4.07 3.33 -17.79
N HIS A 77 -4.48 3.30 -19.06
CA HIS A 77 -4.78 2.04 -19.77
C HIS A 77 -3.55 1.13 -19.87
N ASP A 78 -2.39 1.70 -20.21
CA ASP A 78 -1.16 0.94 -20.36
C ASP A 78 -0.68 0.40 -19.01
N ILE A 79 -0.74 1.23 -17.95
CA ILE A 79 -0.45 0.80 -16.58
C ILE A 79 -1.35 -0.36 -16.16
N ILE A 80 -2.66 -0.24 -16.39
CA ILE A 80 -3.63 -1.29 -16.07
C ILE A 80 -3.28 -2.58 -16.82
N GLY A 81 -2.96 -2.49 -18.11
CA GLY A 81 -2.58 -3.65 -18.92
C GLY A 81 -1.36 -4.37 -18.35
N MET A 82 -0.29 -3.64 -18.05
CA MET A 82 0.95 -4.21 -17.50
C MET A 82 0.73 -4.84 -16.12
N LEU A 83 -0.01 -4.18 -15.23
CA LEU A 83 -0.29 -4.71 -13.89
C LEU A 83 -1.26 -5.89 -13.93
N ASP A 84 -2.17 -5.94 -14.91
CA ASP A 84 -3.12 -7.04 -15.06
C ASP A 84 -2.44 -8.34 -15.55
N GLU A 85 -1.28 -8.25 -16.22
CA GLU A 85 -0.45 -9.40 -16.59
C GLU A 85 0.08 -10.18 -15.39
N ILE A 86 0.21 -9.53 -14.22
CA ILE A 86 0.59 -10.18 -12.96
C ILE A 86 -0.46 -11.22 -12.56
N GLN A 87 -1.72 -11.01 -12.91
CA GLN A 87 -2.88 -11.81 -12.51
C GLN A 87 -3.01 -11.92 -10.97
N PRO A 88 -3.15 -10.80 -10.25
CA PRO A 88 -3.17 -10.80 -8.81
C PRO A 88 -4.44 -11.44 -8.24
N ASP A 89 -4.29 -12.20 -7.16
CA ASP A 89 -5.39 -12.72 -6.35
C ASP A 89 -5.92 -11.66 -5.38
N THR A 90 -5.01 -10.82 -4.87
CA THR A 90 -5.33 -9.72 -3.96
C THR A 90 -4.63 -8.44 -4.42
N ILE A 91 -5.36 -7.33 -4.37
CA ILE A 91 -4.86 -5.99 -4.65
C ILE A 91 -5.04 -5.12 -3.42
N PHE A 92 -3.96 -4.46 -2.98
CA PHE A 92 -4.00 -3.32 -2.07
C PHE A 92 -3.83 -2.04 -2.89
N THR A 93 -4.69 -1.05 -2.68
CA THR A 93 -4.61 0.24 -3.38
C THR A 93 -5.17 1.36 -2.52
N HIS A 94 -4.95 2.60 -2.91
CA HIS A 94 -5.51 3.77 -2.23
C HIS A 94 -7.04 3.75 -2.20
N HIS A 95 -7.60 4.35 -1.14
CA HIS A 95 -9.02 4.66 -1.10
C HIS A 95 -9.37 5.71 -2.16
N GLU A 96 -10.57 5.58 -2.76
CA GLU A 96 -10.98 6.46 -3.87
C GLU A 96 -11.29 7.88 -3.45
N PHE A 97 -11.73 8.10 -2.20
CA PHE A 97 -11.99 9.42 -1.65
C PHE A 97 -10.75 9.92 -0.91
N ASP A 98 -9.86 10.55 -1.66
CA ASP A 98 -8.61 11.09 -1.16
C ASP A 98 -8.44 12.54 -1.64
N THR A 99 -7.81 13.39 -0.81
CA THR A 99 -7.52 14.77 -1.19
C THR A 99 -6.40 14.86 -2.23
N HIS A 100 -5.49 13.87 -2.25
CA HIS A 100 -4.38 13.80 -3.19
C HIS A 100 -4.84 13.22 -4.54
N GLN A 101 -4.63 13.97 -5.63
CA GLN A 101 -5.03 13.55 -6.97
C GLN A 101 -4.37 12.24 -7.43
N ASP A 102 -3.10 12.05 -7.09
CA ASP A 102 -2.33 10.88 -7.50
C ASP A 102 -2.82 9.62 -6.78
N HIS A 103 -3.24 9.74 -5.50
CA HIS A 103 -3.88 8.65 -4.77
C HIS A 103 -5.21 8.23 -5.43
N ARG A 104 -6.03 9.22 -5.85
CA ARG A 104 -7.26 8.91 -6.59
C ARG A 104 -6.97 8.21 -7.91
N ARG A 105 -5.92 8.62 -8.63
CA ARG A 105 -5.47 7.95 -9.86
C ARG A 105 -5.02 6.52 -9.59
N ALA A 106 -4.19 6.29 -8.58
CA ALA A 106 -3.76 4.96 -8.15
C ALA A 106 -4.95 4.07 -7.78
N SER A 107 -5.94 4.63 -7.08
CA SER A 107 -7.19 3.93 -6.75
C SER A 107 -7.97 3.49 -8.01
N ILE A 108 -8.12 4.35 -9.01
CA ILE A 108 -8.80 4.03 -10.27
C ILE A 108 -8.07 2.89 -10.99
N ILE A 109 -6.74 2.95 -11.06
CA ILE A 109 -5.92 1.90 -11.66
C ILE A 109 -6.12 0.58 -10.91
N GLY A 110 -5.99 0.58 -9.59
CA GLY A 110 -6.15 -0.63 -8.77
C GLY A 110 -7.54 -1.26 -8.86
N GLN A 111 -8.60 -0.43 -9.02
CA GLN A 111 -9.96 -0.93 -9.24
C GLN A 111 -10.14 -1.57 -10.62
N ALA A 112 -9.38 -1.13 -11.62
CA ALA A 112 -9.47 -1.64 -12.98
C ALA A 112 -8.67 -2.93 -13.16
N VAL A 113 -7.50 -3.03 -12.52
CA VAL A 113 -6.68 -4.26 -12.51
C VAL A 113 -7.46 -5.39 -11.86
N GLY A 114 -7.51 -6.54 -12.48
CA GLY A 114 -8.23 -7.71 -11.96
C GLY A 114 -9.76 -7.60 -11.98
N ARG A 115 -10.34 -6.52 -12.54
CA ARG A 115 -11.80 -6.30 -12.58
C ARG A 115 -12.58 -7.47 -13.17
N SER A 116 -12.02 -8.15 -14.14
CA SER A 116 -12.62 -9.30 -14.83
C SER A 116 -12.43 -10.63 -14.08
N ARG A 117 -11.72 -10.63 -12.95
CA ARG A 117 -11.38 -11.83 -12.17
C ARG A 117 -12.08 -11.85 -10.82
N THR A 118 -11.85 -12.94 -10.09
CA THR A 118 -12.25 -13.11 -8.70
C THR A 118 -11.24 -12.46 -7.73
N THR A 119 -10.61 -11.35 -8.13
CA THR A 119 -9.61 -10.64 -7.36
C THR A 119 -10.25 -9.91 -6.17
N THR A 120 -9.68 -10.04 -5.00
CA THR A 120 -10.03 -9.23 -3.82
C THR A 120 -9.32 -7.89 -3.89
N THR A 121 -10.05 -6.78 -3.81
CA THR A 121 -9.46 -5.44 -3.74
C THR A 121 -9.69 -4.83 -2.36
N LEU A 122 -8.59 -4.47 -1.71
CA LEU A 122 -8.55 -3.85 -0.39
C LEU A 122 -8.02 -2.41 -0.52
N PHE A 123 -8.85 -1.47 -0.14
CA PHE A 123 -8.53 -0.05 -0.18
C PHE A 123 -7.96 0.39 1.16
N TYR A 124 -6.79 1.02 1.15
CA TYR A 124 -6.14 1.56 2.33
C TYR A 124 -6.17 3.10 2.36
N ASP A 125 -5.97 3.66 3.54
CA ASP A 125 -5.72 5.08 3.76
C ASP A 125 -4.24 5.33 4.08
N SER A 126 -3.56 6.13 3.27
CA SER A 126 -2.19 6.58 3.51
C SER A 126 -2.09 7.90 4.30
N GLY A 127 -3.23 8.46 4.74
CA GLY A 127 -3.27 9.62 5.64
C GLY A 127 -4.03 10.84 5.12
N SER A 128 -4.48 10.83 3.86
CA SER A 128 -5.19 11.96 3.23
C SER A 128 -6.61 11.60 2.77
N SER A 129 -7.07 10.39 3.06
CA SER A 129 -8.42 9.94 2.72
C SER A 129 -9.50 10.59 3.59
N TYR A 130 -10.67 10.79 3.02
CA TYR A 130 -11.89 11.19 3.74
C TYR A 130 -12.99 10.14 3.50
N ASN A 131 -13.97 10.07 4.41
CA ASN A 131 -15.02 9.03 4.39
C ASN A 131 -14.47 7.60 4.39
N PHE A 132 -13.29 7.39 5.01
CA PHE A 132 -12.68 6.08 5.13
C PHE A 132 -13.25 5.34 6.35
N ASN A 133 -14.09 4.34 6.09
CA ASN A 133 -14.72 3.51 7.11
C ASN A 133 -14.34 2.05 6.87
N PRO A 134 -13.23 1.55 7.44
CA PRO A 134 -12.75 0.21 7.17
C PRO A 134 -13.74 -0.86 7.68
N ASN A 135 -13.87 -1.92 6.88
CA ASN A 135 -14.70 -3.09 7.16
C ASN A 135 -13.91 -4.41 7.12
N VAL A 136 -12.62 -4.33 6.79
CA VAL A 136 -11.66 -5.43 6.84
C VAL A 136 -10.47 -4.99 7.66
N PHE A 137 -10.01 -5.84 8.57
CA PHE A 137 -8.91 -5.51 9.47
C PHE A 137 -7.86 -6.62 9.48
N SER A 138 -6.60 -6.24 9.52
CA SER A 138 -5.48 -7.16 9.68
C SER A 138 -4.68 -6.78 10.92
N MET A 139 -4.65 -7.66 11.91
CA MET A 139 -3.74 -7.50 13.07
C MET A 139 -2.30 -7.60 12.58
N ILE A 140 -1.42 -6.69 13.01
CA ILE A 140 -0.06 -6.58 12.53
C ILE A 140 0.97 -6.52 13.65
N GLU A 141 2.22 -6.85 13.33
CA GLU A 141 3.39 -6.59 14.15
C GLU A 141 3.95 -5.19 13.80
N TYR A 142 3.59 -4.19 14.62
CA TYR A 142 3.90 -2.80 14.29
C TYR A 142 5.41 -2.53 14.17
N GLU A 143 6.23 -3.16 14.99
CA GLU A 143 7.68 -3.01 14.97
C GLU A 143 8.29 -3.46 13.63
N LYS A 144 7.72 -4.49 13.01
CA LYS A 144 8.13 -4.91 11.66
C LYS A 144 7.71 -3.88 10.62
N LYS A 145 6.47 -3.38 10.68
CA LYS A 145 5.99 -2.29 9.81
C LYS A 145 6.82 -1.03 9.98
N CYS A 146 7.18 -0.67 11.22
CA CYS A 146 7.98 0.51 11.51
C CYS A 146 9.32 0.48 10.76
N LYS A 147 9.99 -0.68 10.73
CA LYS A 147 11.26 -0.84 9.99
C LYS A 147 11.13 -0.56 8.50
N LEU A 148 9.99 -0.89 7.89
CA LEU A 148 9.73 -0.56 6.48
C LEU A 148 9.63 0.95 6.30
N MET A 149 8.87 1.62 7.16
CA MET A 149 8.67 3.07 7.09
C MET A 149 9.95 3.86 7.39
N GLU A 150 10.80 3.36 8.29
CA GLU A 150 12.09 3.97 8.63
C GLU A 150 13.09 4.00 7.47
N CYS A 151 12.85 3.24 6.39
CA CYS A 151 13.64 3.33 5.16
C CYS A 151 13.46 4.69 4.47
N PHE A 152 12.30 5.33 4.61
CA PHE A 152 11.95 6.59 3.93
C PHE A 152 12.40 7.82 4.71
N LYS A 153 13.70 7.91 4.98
CA LYS A 153 14.32 8.97 5.79
C LYS A 153 14.04 10.37 5.24
N SER A 154 14.15 10.52 3.92
CA SER A 154 13.89 11.80 3.25
C SER A 154 12.45 12.28 3.50
N GLN A 155 11.49 11.36 3.51
CA GLN A 155 10.07 11.67 3.71
C GLN A 155 9.72 11.92 5.18
N ILE A 156 10.42 11.25 6.11
CA ILE A 156 10.33 11.52 7.56
C ILE A 156 10.88 12.92 7.86
N GLU A 157 12.05 13.26 7.32
CA GLU A 157 12.66 14.57 7.49
C GLU A 157 11.84 15.70 6.86
N PHE A 158 11.23 15.44 5.71
CA PHE A 158 10.31 16.39 5.05
C PHE A 158 8.97 16.52 5.82
N GLY A 159 8.61 15.56 6.64
CA GLY A 159 7.36 15.53 7.40
C GLY A 159 6.16 14.90 6.65
N ALA A 160 6.38 14.29 5.49
CA ALA A 160 5.36 13.55 4.76
C ALA A 160 5.03 12.22 5.44
N VAL A 161 6.02 11.53 5.99
CA VAL A 161 5.86 10.31 6.79
C VAL A 161 5.99 10.65 8.28
N ASN A 162 4.90 10.45 9.03
CA ASN A 162 4.89 10.62 10.49
C ASN A 162 4.58 9.28 11.17
N ILE A 163 5.64 8.62 11.63
CA ILE A 163 5.57 7.28 12.23
C ILE A 163 4.65 7.24 13.46
N ASP A 164 4.66 8.30 14.29
CA ASP A 164 3.83 8.36 15.50
C ASP A 164 2.34 8.48 15.17
N ILE A 165 1.99 9.24 14.15
CA ILE A 165 0.59 9.35 13.67
C ILE A 165 0.13 8.00 13.12
N ILE A 166 0.95 7.35 12.31
CA ILE A 166 0.64 6.04 11.74
C ILE A 166 0.49 4.99 12.84
N LYS A 167 1.36 5.03 13.86
CA LYS A 167 1.25 4.17 15.03
C LYS A 167 -0.09 4.30 15.74
N LYS A 168 -0.48 5.54 16.05
CA LYS A 168 -1.76 5.85 16.72
C LYS A 168 -2.96 5.41 15.87
N LYS A 169 -2.89 5.57 14.56
CA LYS A 169 -3.92 5.09 13.64
C LYS A 169 -4.05 3.57 13.69
N ASN A 170 -2.94 2.83 13.62
CA ASN A 170 -2.97 1.37 13.70
C ASN A 170 -3.40 0.87 15.10
N GLU A 171 -3.06 1.57 16.15
CA GLU A 171 -3.55 1.30 17.51
C GLU A 171 -5.07 1.52 17.61
N HIS A 172 -5.58 2.64 17.06
CA HIS A 172 -7.00 2.93 16.99
C HIS A 172 -7.78 1.80 16.30
N TRP A 173 -7.34 1.33 15.14
CA TRP A 173 -8.02 0.22 14.45
C TRP A 173 -8.03 -1.06 15.28
N ALA A 174 -6.97 -1.34 16.02
CA ALA A 174 -6.94 -2.51 16.89
C ALA A 174 -7.94 -2.42 18.06
N THR A 175 -8.19 -1.22 18.59
CA THR A 175 -9.17 -1.04 19.69
C THR A 175 -10.60 -1.40 19.30
N LEU A 176 -10.93 -1.39 17.99
CA LEU A 176 -12.22 -1.84 17.49
C LEU A 176 -12.38 -3.37 17.49
N LEU A 177 -11.27 -4.10 17.64
CA LEU A 177 -11.23 -5.57 17.49
C LEU A 177 -10.92 -6.28 18.80
N THR A 178 -10.22 -5.63 19.71
CA THR A 178 -9.74 -6.24 20.96
C THR A 178 -9.50 -5.20 22.05
N GLU A 179 -9.69 -5.61 23.29
CA GLU A 179 -9.34 -4.81 24.47
C GLU A 179 -7.88 -5.00 24.93
N LYS A 180 -7.09 -5.82 24.21
CA LYS A 180 -5.68 -6.04 24.56
C LYS A 180 -4.88 -4.77 24.31
N PRO A 181 -4.11 -4.28 25.29
CA PRO A 181 -3.26 -3.10 25.09
C PRO A 181 -2.10 -3.41 24.13
N LEU A 182 -1.54 -2.35 23.54
CA LEU A 182 -0.36 -2.41 22.66
C LEU A 182 -0.54 -3.39 21.48
N THR A 183 -1.75 -3.44 20.94
CA THR A 183 -2.05 -4.16 19.71
C THR A 183 -2.25 -3.18 18.56
N TYR A 184 -1.97 -3.63 17.36
CA TYR A 184 -2.03 -2.80 16.16
C TYR A 184 -2.74 -3.53 15.04
N ALA A 185 -3.51 -2.79 14.25
CA ALA A 185 -4.17 -3.31 13.07
C ALA A 185 -4.10 -2.32 11.91
N GLU A 186 -4.07 -2.83 10.70
CA GLU A 186 -4.38 -2.07 9.51
C GLU A 186 -5.85 -2.23 9.18
N GLY A 187 -6.49 -1.14 8.78
CA GLY A 187 -7.88 -1.12 8.37
C GLY A 187 -7.99 -0.93 6.86
N PHE A 188 -8.88 -1.68 6.25
CA PHE A 188 -9.14 -1.65 4.81
C PHE A 188 -10.64 -1.52 4.54
N MET A 189 -10.98 -0.93 3.41
CA MET A 189 -12.31 -1.06 2.84
C MET A 189 -12.29 -2.12 1.74
N SER A 190 -13.28 -3.00 1.73
CA SER A 190 -13.53 -3.90 0.61
C SER A 190 -14.94 -3.69 0.10
N ARG A 191 -15.09 -3.58 -1.22
CA ARG A 191 -16.40 -3.48 -1.88
C ARG A 191 -16.91 -4.84 -2.36
N LYS A 192 -16.00 -5.79 -2.55
CA LYS A 192 -16.27 -7.12 -3.05
C LYS A 192 -15.41 -8.11 -2.28
N MET A 193 -16.04 -9.02 -1.58
CA MET A 193 -15.39 -10.13 -0.93
C MET A 193 -16.00 -11.42 -1.47
N ILE A 194 -15.15 -12.39 -1.82
CA ILE A 194 -15.61 -13.75 -2.17
C ILE A 194 -15.56 -14.55 -0.89
N TYR A 195 -16.71 -15.05 -0.50
CA TYR A 195 -16.86 -15.93 0.65
C TYR A 195 -17.05 -17.37 0.15
N GLU A 196 -16.03 -18.19 0.37
CA GLU A 196 -16.10 -19.64 0.10
C GLU A 196 -16.39 -20.35 1.42
N VAL A 197 -17.36 -21.29 1.40
CA VAL A 197 -17.78 -22.08 2.55
C VAL A 197 -17.19 -23.47 2.44
#